data_4b9ccf6d1cf5ffbd91cb890490b9cc2a
#
_entry.id   4b9ccf6d1cf5ffbd91cb890490b9cc2a
#
_cell.length_a   1.000
_cell.length_b   1.000
_cell.length_c   1.000
_cell.angle_alpha   90.00
_cell.angle_beta   90.00
_cell.angle_gamma   90.00
#
_symmetry.space_group_name_H-M   'P 1'
#
loop_
_entity.id
_entity.type
_entity.pdbx_description
1 polymer ?
#
loop_
_entity_poly.entity_id
_entity_poly.type
_entity_poly.pdbx_seq_one_letter_code
_entity_poly.pdbx_strand_id
1 'polypeptide(L)'
;MWAYETTFYQIYPLGFCDAPRENAAPVAEDELAQAADAAANPDAPIMKIAQWADYLQELGIGAVLINPPLESDSHGYDTRSLRHIDRRLGGDADFAAVCETLHAHGIRVVLDAVFNHVGRGFWAFRDVQEHKWDSPYKDWFHISF
;
A
#
# COMPACT_ATOMS: atom_id res chain seq x y z
N MET A 1 -18.47 17.26 10.09
CA MET A 1 -17.43 16.65 9.19
C MET A 1 -17.67 15.16 9.21
N TRP A 2 -17.80 14.53 8.06
CA TRP A 2 -18.25 13.12 7.94
C TRP A 2 -17.47 12.14 8.84
N ALA A 3 -16.16 12.36 9.02
CA ALA A 3 -15.31 11.47 9.83
C ALA A 3 -15.68 11.44 11.33
N TYR A 4 -16.37 12.46 11.85
CA TYR A 4 -16.86 12.47 13.24
C TYR A 4 -18.21 11.77 13.42
N GLU A 5 -18.87 11.45 12.31
CA GLU A 5 -20.22 10.91 12.27
C GLU A 5 -20.25 9.46 11.77
N THR A 6 -19.07 8.83 11.69
CA THR A 6 -18.96 7.48 11.15
C THR A 6 -18.09 6.57 12.01
N THR A 7 -18.34 5.28 11.93
CA THR A 7 -17.53 4.24 12.57
C THR A 7 -16.47 3.76 11.59
N PHE A 8 -15.22 3.72 12.03
CA PHE A 8 -14.10 3.21 11.27
C PHE A 8 -13.82 1.75 11.64
N TYR A 9 -13.51 0.95 10.62
CA TYR A 9 -12.93 -0.38 10.77
C TYR A 9 -11.49 -0.35 10.25
N GLN A 10 -10.53 -0.73 11.09
CA GLN A 10 -9.12 -0.72 10.72
C GLN A 10 -8.67 -2.10 10.24
N ILE A 11 -7.97 -2.14 9.11
CA ILE A 11 -7.42 -3.37 8.52
C ILE A 11 -5.91 -3.20 8.33
N TYR A 12 -5.12 -4.13 8.87
CA TYR A 12 -3.73 -4.30 8.52
C TYR A 12 -3.63 -5.31 7.35
N PRO A 13 -3.47 -4.83 6.10
CA PRO A 13 -3.73 -5.64 4.92
C PRO A 13 -2.76 -6.83 4.78
N LEU A 14 -1.47 -6.64 5.07
CA LEU A 14 -0.48 -7.73 4.95
C LEU A 14 -0.83 -8.91 5.87
N GLY A 15 -1.22 -8.64 7.11
CA GLY A 15 -1.65 -9.68 8.03
C GLY A 15 -3.04 -10.24 7.70
N PHE A 16 -3.98 -9.37 7.37
CA PHE A 16 -5.36 -9.75 7.04
C PHE A 16 -5.46 -10.64 5.79
N CYS A 17 -4.61 -10.38 4.80
CA CYS A 17 -4.57 -11.11 3.53
C CYS A 17 -3.55 -12.26 3.52
N ASP A 18 -3.00 -12.62 4.67
CA ASP A 18 -2.02 -13.73 4.83
C ASP A 18 -0.77 -13.56 3.94
N ALA A 19 -0.35 -12.32 3.70
CA ALA A 19 0.83 -12.01 2.89
C ALA A 19 2.13 -12.50 3.56
N PRO A 20 3.15 -12.88 2.79
CA PRO A 20 4.47 -13.21 3.33
C PRO A 20 5.04 -12.05 4.17
N ARG A 21 5.75 -12.36 5.26
CA ARG A 21 6.36 -11.34 6.13
C ARG A 21 7.38 -10.49 5.41
N GLU A 22 8.26 -11.15 4.65
CA GLU A 22 9.31 -10.49 3.87
C GLU A 22 8.88 -10.39 2.41
N ASN A 23 9.15 -9.24 1.80
CA ASN A 23 8.93 -9.06 0.39
C ASN A 23 10.10 -9.65 -0.43
N ALA A 24 9.85 -9.94 -1.71
CA ALA A 24 10.90 -10.26 -2.66
C ALA A 24 11.93 -9.11 -2.78
N ALA A 25 13.06 -9.36 -3.43
CA ALA A 25 14.08 -8.34 -3.62
C ALA A 25 13.49 -7.05 -4.23
N PRO A 26 13.98 -5.86 -3.83
CA PRO A 26 13.55 -4.61 -4.43
C PRO A 26 13.79 -4.61 -5.96
N VAL A 27 12.80 -4.13 -6.69
CA VAL A 27 12.87 -3.89 -8.13
C VAL A 27 12.87 -2.40 -8.42
N ALA A 28 13.08 -2.02 -9.67
CA ALA A 28 12.99 -0.63 -10.08
C ALA A 28 11.52 -0.14 -10.10
N GLU A 29 11.32 1.16 -9.96
CA GLU A 29 9.97 1.76 -9.93
C GLU A 29 9.19 1.53 -11.23
N ASP A 30 9.88 1.52 -12.37
CA ASP A 30 9.30 1.23 -13.68
C ASP A 30 8.84 -0.23 -13.83
N GLU A 31 9.50 -1.17 -13.17
CA GLU A 31 9.05 -2.57 -13.12
C GLU A 31 7.77 -2.70 -12.28
N LEU A 32 7.66 -1.95 -11.17
CA LEU A 32 6.43 -1.88 -10.38
C LEU A 32 5.29 -1.26 -11.20
N ALA A 33 5.56 -0.19 -11.93
CA ALA A 33 4.59 0.46 -12.80
C ALA A 33 4.06 -0.48 -13.89
N GLN A 34 4.93 -1.27 -14.52
CA GLN A 34 4.52 -2.27 -15.53
C GLN A 34 3.63 -3.37 -14.92
N ALA A 35 3.92 -3.79 -13.69
CA ALA A 35 3.07 -4.74 -12.99
C ALA A 35 1.72 -4.14 -12.60
N ALA A 36 1.69 -2.84 -12.29
CA ALA A 36 0.48 -2.10 -11.92
C ALA A 36 -0.51 -1.92 -13.10
N ASP A 37 0.00 -1.91 -14.34
CA ASP A 37 -0.83 -1.83 -15.55
C ASP A 37 -1.59 -3.14 -15.87
N ALA A 38 -1.33 -4.21 -15.12
CA ALA A 38 -2.05 -5.48 -15.30
C ALA A 38 -3.54 -5.32 -14.94
N ALA A 39 -4.39 -6.07 -15.64
CA ALA A 39 -5.82 -6.14 -15.30
C ALA A 39 -6.02 -6.71 -13.88
N ALA A 40 -7.09 -6.29 -13.21
CA ALA A 40 -7.42 -6.79 -11.89
C ALA A 40 -7.57 -8.32 -11.87
N ASN A 41 -6.96 -8.95 -10.86
CA ASN A 41 -7.05 -10.38 -10.60
C ASN A 41 -8.04 -10.63 -9.46
N PRO A 42 -9.18 -11.30 -9.72
CA PRO A 42 -10.17 -11.58 -8.68
C PRO A 42 -9.64 -12.48 -7.55
N ASP A 43 -8.54 -13.17 -7.77
CA ASP A 43 -7.90 -14.05 -6.79
C ASP A 43 -6.72 -13.37 -6.06
N ALA A 44 -6.47 -12.09 -6.31
CA ALA A 44 -5.44 -11.34 -5.61
C ALA A 44 -5.71 -11.32 -4.09
N PRO A 45 -4.68 -11.47 -3.23
CA PRO A 45 -4.87 -11.53 -1.77
C PRO A 45 -5.68 -10.35 -1.21
N ILE A 46 -5.51 -9.14 -1.75
CA ILE A 46 -6.21 -7.93 -1.29
C ILE A 46 -7.73 -8.01 -1.50
N MET A 47 -8.21 -8.84 -2.45
CA MET A 47 -9.64 -9.03 -2.70
C MET A 47 -10.39 -9.61 -1.49
N LYS A 48 -9.68 -10.20 -0.52
CA LYS A 48 -10.25 -10.60 0.76
C LYS A 48 -10.93 -9.42 1.48
N ILE A 49 -10.44 -8.20 1.32
CA ILE A 49 -11.07 -7.00 1.88
C ILE A 49 -12.43 -6.73 1.20
N ALA A 50 -12.50 -6.86 -0.12
CA ALA A 50 -13.75 -6.70 -0.86
C ALA A 50 -14.80 -7.75 -0.45
N GLN A 51 -14.38 -8.98 -0.17
CA GLN A 51 -15.27 -10.06 0.29
C GLN A 51 -15.93 -9.75 1.65
N TRP A 52 -15.38 -8.82 2.42
CA TRP A 52 -15.93 -8.40 3.71
C TRP A 52 -16.90 -7.23 3.60
N ALA A 53 -17.14 -6.68 2.41
CA ALA A 53 -17.94 -5.47 2.22
C ALA A 53 -19.36 -5.60 2.77
N ASP A 54 -20.07 -6.72 2.50
CA ASP A 54 -21.42 -6.98 3.03
C ASP A 54 -21.42 -7.00 4.57
N TYR A 55 -20.47 -7.73 5.17
CA TYR A 55 -20.35 -7.81 6.63
C TYR A 55 -20.07 -6.43 7.26
N LEU A 56 -19.17 -5.66 6.67
CA LEU A 56 -18.84 -4.31 7.15
C LEU A 56 -20.04 -3.37 7.04
N GLN A 57 -20.80 -3.48 5.97
CA GLN A 57 -22.04 -2.70 5.79
C GLN A 57 -23.10 -3.09 6.83
N GLU A 58 -23.33 -4.39 7.06
CA GLU A 58 -24.25 -4.87 8.11
C GLU A 58 -23.84 -4.43 9.50
N LEU A 59 -22.53 -4.35 9.78
CA LEU A 59 -21.97 -3.86 11.03
C LEU A 59 -22.13 -2.34 11.20
N GLY A 60 -22.53 -1.61 10.16
CA GLY A 60 -22.70 -0.16 10.19
C GLY A 60 -21.39 0.62 10.04
N ILE A 61 -20.39 0.03 9.43
CA ILE A 61 -19.10 0.70 9.16
C ILE A 61 -19.26 1.70 8.01
N GLY A 62 -18.88 2.94 8.24
CA GLY A 62 -18.93 3.98 7.21
C GLY A 62 -17.56 4.29 6.58
N ALA A 63 -16.47 3.79 7.15
CA ALA A 63 -15.13 3.93 6.58
C ALA A 63 -14.22 2.77 7.00
N VAL A 64 -13.35 2.34 6.08
CA VAL A 64 -12.25 1.42 6.36
C VAL A 64 -10.94 2.20 6.35
N LEU A 65 -10.18 2.12 7.44
CA LEU A 65 -8.80 2.59 7.52
C LEU A 65 -7.86 1.42 7.18
N ILE A 66 -7.16 1.51 6.07
CA ILE A 66 -6.20 0.50 5.63
C ILE A 66 -4.80 0.95 6.06
N ASN A 67 -4.15 0.19 6.96
CA ASN A 67 -2.74 0.39 7.28
C ASN A 67 -1.89 0.26 6.03
N PRO A 68 -0.65 0.77 6.00
CA PRO A 68 0.07 1.04 4.76
C PRO A 68 0.01 -0.13 3.77
N PRO A 69 -0.70 0.03 2.63
CA PRO A 69 -0.83 -1.01 1.61
C PRO A 69 0.23 -0.89 0.52
N LEU A 70 1.09 0.13 0.60
CA LEU A 70 2.08 0.44 -0.43
C LEU A 70 3.28 -0.50 -0.35
N GLU A 71 3.96 -0.69 -1.48
CA GLU A 71 5.14 -1.56 -1.62
C GLU A 71 6.16 -1.28 -0.51
N SER A 72 6.54 -2.31 0.22
CA SER A 72 7.38 -2.19 1.43
C SER A 72 8.37 -3.34 1.56
N ASP A 73 9.38 -3.18 2.44
CA ASP A 73 10.36 -4.22 2.71
C ASP A 73 9.72 -5.41 3.45
N SER A 74 8.94 -5.12 4.51
CA SER A 74 8.33 -6.16 5.34
C SER A 74 6.93 -5.80 5.84
N HIS A 75 6.78 -4.82 6.72
CA HIS A 75 5.57 -4.59 7.50
C HIS A 75 4.67 -3.44 7.00
N GLY A 76 4.98 -2.84 5.86
CA GLY A 76 4.21 -1.71 5.32
C GLY A 76 4.71 -0.33 5.72
N TYR A 77 5.32 -0.19 6.91
CA TYR A 77 5.89 1.08 7.40
C TYR A 77 7.34 1.32 6.93
N ASP A 78 7.93 0.37 6.24
CA ASP A 78 9.25 0.41 5.59
C ASP A 78 9.09 0.51 4.07
N THR A 79 8.48 1.59 3.62
CA THR A 79 8.02 1.86 2.26
C THR A 79 9.15 1.83 1.24
N ARG A 80 8.95 1.12 0.14
CA ARG A 80 9.81 1.07 -1.06
C ARG A 80 9.31 1.95 -2.19
N SER A 81 7.98 2.05 -2.35
CA SER A 81 7.31 2.90 -3.32
C SER A 81 6.12 3.60 -2.66
N LEU A 82 5.93 4.88 -2.99
CA LEU A 82 4.77 5.66 -2.57
C LEU A 82 3.66 5.69 -3.63
N ARG A 83 3.82 4.93 -4.72
CA ARG A 83 2.94 4.99 -5.89
C ARG A 83 2.18 3.69 -6.14
N HIS A 84 2.73 2.55 -5.72
CA HIS A 84 2.22 1.23 -6.09
C HIS A 84 1.86 0.42 -4.87
N ILE A 85 0.81 -0.38 -5.00
CA ILE A 85 0.38 -1.34 -3.99
C ILE A 85 1.45 -2.44 -3.84
N ASP A 86 1.61 -2.93 -2.61
CA ASP A 86 2.54 -4.01 -2.30
C ASP A 86 2.18 -5.27 -3.09
N ARG A 87 3.13 -5.76 -3.88
CA ARG A 87 2.93 -6.90 -4.78
C ARG A 87 2.55 -8.20 -4.06
N ARG A 88 2.79 -8.28 -2.74
CA ARG A 88 2.31 -9.40 -1.90
C ARG A 88 0.80 -9.36 -1.72
N LEU A 89 0.17 -8.22 -1.93
CA LEU A 89 -1.28 -8.03 -1.84
C LEU A 89 -1.96 -8.14 -3.21
N GLY A 90 -1.26 -7.80 -4.27
CA GLY A 90 -1.76 -7.71 -5.64
C GLY A 90 -1.18 -6.52 -6.37
N GLY A 91 -1.95 -5.89 -7.24
CA GLY A 91 -1.58 -4.70 -7.99
C GLY A 91 -2.51 -3.52 -7.75
N ASP A 92 -2.21 -2.40 -8.41
CA ASP A 92 -3.00 -1.17 -8.30
C ASP A 92 -4.44 -1.37 -8.80
N ALA A 93 -4.63 -2.16 -9.87
CA ALA A 93 -5.96 -2.48 -10.40
C ALA A 93 -6.79 -3.33 -9.40
N ASP A 94 -6.14 -4.25 -8.66
CA ASP A 94 -6.80 -5.04 -7.63
C ASP A 94 -7.29 -4.13 -6.49
N PHE A 95 -6.44 -3.20 -6.08
CA PHE A 95 -6.80 -2.23 -5.04
C PHE A 95 -7.93 -1.30 -5.51
N ALA A 96 -7.91 -0.86 -6.77
CA ALA A 96 -9.01 -0.08 -7.35
C ALA A 96 -10.34 -0.85 -7.27
N ALA A 97 -10.34 -2.15 -7.61
CA ALA A 97 -11.52 -3.00 -7.51
C ALA A 97 -12.02 -3.15 -6.06
N VAL A 98 -11.11 -3.25 -5.08
CA VAL A 98 -11.46 -3.22 -3.64
C VAL A 98 -12.15 -1.91 -3.28
N CYS A 99 -11.59 -0.77 -3.70
CA CYS A 99 -12.17 0.55 -3.44
C CYS A 99 -13.58 0.67 -4.07
N GLU A 100 -13.75 0.26 -5.32
CA GLU A 100 -15.04 0.27 -6.01
C GLU A 100 -16.08 -0.55 -5.26
N THR A 101 -15.71 -1.75 -4.81
CA THR A 101 -16.60 -2.62 -4.02
C THR A 101 -17.02 -1.97 -2.71
N LEU A 102 -16.07 -1.43 -1.94
CA LEU A 102 -16.37 -0.74 -0.67
C LEU A 102 -17.24 0.49 -0.89
N HIS A 103 -16.95 1.30 -1.92
CA HIS A 103 -17.74 2.48 -2.26
C HIS A 103 -19.18 2.10 -2.66
N ALA A 104 -19.38 1.01 -3.40
CA ALA A 104 -20.71 0.50 -3.75
C ALA A 104 -21.53 0.11 -2.51
N HIS A 105 -20.87 -0.26 -1.39
CA HIS A 105 -21.49 -0.54 -0.10
C HIS A 105 -21.61 0.69 0.81
N GLY A 106 -21.31 1.90 0.29
CA GLY A 106 -21.36 3.15 1.05
C GLY A 106 -20.21 3.33 2.03
N ILE A 107 -19.14 2.54 1.93
CA ILE A 107 -17.99 2.53 2.80
C ILE A 107 -16.85 3.33 2.16
N ARG A 108 -16.35 4.35 2.88
CA ARG A 108 -15.18 5.14 2.45
C ARG A 108 -13.89 4.41 2.74
N VAL A 109 -12.87 4.66 1.92
CA VAL A 109 -11.52 4.13 2.12
C VAL A 109 -10.59 5.26 2.57
N VAL A 110 -9.85 5.02 3.65
CA VAL A 110 -8.81 5.90 4.17
C VAL A 110 -7.52 5.10 4.23
N LEU A 111 -6.45 5.66 3.67
CA LEU A 111 -5.14 5.01 3.64
C LEU A 111 -4.23 5.60 4.71
N ASP A 112 -3.54 4.74 5.43
CA ASP A 112 -2.39 5.10 6.23
C ASP A 112 -1.17 5.21 5.31
N ALA A 113 -0.54 6.38 5.27
CA ALA A 113 0.61 6.66 4.41
C ALA A 113 1.79 7.16 5.22
N VAL A 114 2.94 6.52 5.06
CA VAL A 114 4.17 6.86 5.78
C VAL A 114 4.97 7.89 4.98
N PHE A 115 4.94 9.15 5.42
CA PHE A 115 5.65 10.26 4.76
C PHE A 115 6.85 10.78 5.57
N ASN A 116 7.07 10.26 6.78
CA ASN A 116 8.18 10.69 7.65
C ASN A 116 9.52 10.04 7.30
N HIS A 117 9.50 8.81 6.86
CA HIS A 117 10.67 8.00 6.53
C HIS A 117 10.35 7.00 5.43
N VAL A 118 11.37 6.30 4.94
CA VAL A 118 11.24 5.25 3.93
C VAL A 118 12.00 3.98 4.38
N GLY A 119 11.69 2.86 3.75
CA GLY A 119 12.44 1.62 3.89
C GLY A 119 13.81 1.70 3.21
N ARG A 120 14.71 0.80 3.56
CA ARG A 120 16.04 0.70 2.92
C ARG A 120 15.95 0.26 1.46
N GLY A 121 14.87 -0.37 1.08
CA GLY A 121 14.57 -0.75 -0.30
C GLY A 121 14.01 0.37 -1.16
N PHE A 122 13.78 1.58 -0.63
CA PHE A 122 13.25 2.71 -1.39
C PHE A 122 14.21 3.10 -2.52
N TRP A 123 13.69 3.20 -3.73
CA TRP A 123 14.51 3.34 -4.93
C TRP A 123 15.48 4.53 -4.90
N ALA A 124 15.04 5.71 -4.47
CA ALA A 124 15.89 6.90 -4.38
C ALA A 124 16.96 6.75 -3.27
N PHE A 125 16.63 6.07 -2.16
CA PHE A 125 17.62 5.81 -1.10
C PHE A 125 18.69 4.82 -1.57
N ARG A 126 18.32 3.79 -2.33
CA ARG A 126 19.27 2.86 -2.93
C ARG A 126 20.21 3.56 -3.91
N ASP A 127 19.68 4.47 -4.74
CA ASP A 127 20.50 5.28 -5.63
C ASP A 127 21.53 6.11 -4.84
N VAL A 128 21.10 6.75 -3.74
CA VAL A 128 22.01 7.50 -2.86
C VAL A 128 23.07 6.60 -2.20
N GLN A 129 22.72 5.37 -1.82
CA GLN A 129 23.69 4.42 -1.26
C GLN A 129 24.78 4.03 -2.29
N GLU A 130 24.40 3.88 -3.56
CA GLU A 130 25.29 3.50 -4.66
C GLU A 130 26.16 4.67 -5.14
N HIS A 131 25.52 5.80 -5.45
CA HIS A 131 26.16 6.95 -6.09
C HIS A 131 26.63 8.05 -5.11
N LYS A 132 26.19 8.00 -3.86
CA LYS A 132 26.58 8.96 -2.79
C LYS A 132 26.34 10.42 -3.22
N TRP A 133 27.42 11.22 -3.28
CA TRP A 133 27.38 12.63 -3.67
C TRP A 133 26.94 12.89 -5.11
N ASP A 134 27.08 11.89 -5.98
CA ASP A 134 26.71 11.98 -7.40
C ASP A 134 25.23 11.64 -7.65
N SER A 135 24.51 11.15 -6.62
CA SER A 135 23.07 10.88 -6.72
C SER A 135 22.26 12.17 -6.89
N PRO A 136 21.30 12.23 -7.83
CA PRO A 136 20.37 13.35 -7.93
C PRO A 136 19.40 13.43 -6.74
N TYR A 137 19.31 12.39 -5.92
CA TYR A 137 18.39 12.26 -4.77
C TYR A 137 19.07 12.51 -3.42
N LYS A 138 20.37 12.86 -3.40
CA LYS A 138 21.13 13.03 -2.15
C LYS A 138 20.51 14.01 -1.17
N ASP A 139 19.86 15.03 -1.68
CA ASP A 139 19.23 16.09 -0.87
C ASP A 139 17.81 15.72 -0.38
N TRP A 140 17.33 14.51 -0.71
CA TRP A 140 16.05 14.00 -0.21
C TRP A 140 16.16 13.41 1.20
N PHE A 141 17.36 13.15 1.66
CA PHE A 141 17.62 12.46 2.92
C PHE A 141 18.60 13.26 3.79
N HIS A 142 18.38 13.23 5.10
CA HIS A 142 19.36 13.68 6.07
C HIS A 142 20.42 12.60 6.26
N ILE A 143 21.46 12.63 5.46
CA ILE A 143 22.51 11.61 5.43
C ILE A 143 23.89 12.27 5.46
N SER A 144 24.87 11.58 6.08
CA SER A 144 26.28 11.95 6.08
C SER A 144 27.09 10.78 5.50
N PHE A 145 27.99 11.07 4.58
CA PHE A 145 28.89 10.10 3.95
C PHE A 145 30.28 10.17 4.56
#